data_f175c0cbbca63e55b6648e8fea7884ec
#
_entry.id   f175c0cbbca63e55b6648e8fea7884ec
#
_cell.length_a   1.000
_cell.length_b   1.000
_cell.length_c   1.000
_cell.angle_alpha   90.00
_cell.angle_beta   90.00
_cell.angle_gamma   90.00
#
_symmetry.space_group_name_H-M   'P 1'
#
loop_
_entity.id
_entity.type
_entity.pdbx_description
1 polymer ?
#
loop_
_entity_poly.entity_id
_entity_poly.type
_entity_poly.pdbx_seq_one_letter_code
_entity_poly.pdbx_strand_id
1 'polypeptide(L)'
;MKAILVVLLYTFTTANADTLCIGYHANNSTDTVDTVLEKNVTVTHSVNLLENRHNGKLCKLRGVAPLHLGKCNIAGWLLGNPECESLSTASSWSYIVETSNSDNGTCYPGDFINYEELREQLSSVSSFERFEIFPKTSSWPNHDTNRGVTAACPHAGTNSFYRNLIWLVKKGNSYPKINKSYINNKEKEVLVLWAIHHPSTSADQQSLYQNADAYVFVGSSRYSRKFEPEIATRPKVRDQAGRMNYYWTLVEPGDKITFVATGNLVVPRYAFALKRNSGSGIIISDTSVHDCDTTCKTPQ
;
A
#
# COMPACT_ATOMS: atom_id res chain seq x y z
N MET A 1 37.39 -59.21 -36.03
CA MET A 1 36.86 -57.87 -35.82
C MET A 1 36.04 -57.86 -34.52
N LYS A 2 36.54 -57.22 -33.43
CA LYS A 2 35.85 -57.12 -32.16
C LYS A 2 35.17 -55.74 -32.13
N ALA A 3 33.85 -55.72 -32.09
CA ALA A 3 33.08 -54.49 -31.95
C ALA A 3 33.14 -54.05 -30.47
N ILE A 4 33.66 -52.86 -30.25
CA ILE A 4 33.66 -52.20 -28.91
C ILE A 4 32.34 -51.42 -28.79
N LEU A 5 31.45 -51.89 -27.91
CA LEU A 5 30.22 -51.20 -27.56
C LEU A 5 30.56 -50.09 -26.57
N VAL A 6 30.52 -48.84 -27.01
CA VAL A 6 30.65 -47.68 -26.11
C VAL A 6 29.26 -47.38 -25.57
N VAL A 7 29.05 -47.71 -24.29
CA VAL A 7 27.87 -47.32 -23.54
C VAL A 7 28.10 -45.92 -23.01
N LEU A 8 27.45 -44.92 -23.62
CA LEU A 8 27.36 -43.57 -23.07
C LEU A 8 26.38 -43.59 -21.90
N LEU A 9 26.92 -43.60 -20.70
CA LEU A 9 26.15 -43.30 -19.48
C LEU A 9 25.82 -41.80 -19.43
N TYR A 10 24.61 -41.45 -19.80
CA TYR A 10 24.05 -40.15 -19.47
C TYR A 10 23.72 -40.15 -17.97
N THR A 11 24.58 -39.53 -17.21
CA THR A 11 24.22 -39.13 -15.85
C THR A 11 23.21 -38.00 -15.97
N PHE A 12 21.94 -38.31 -15.78
CA PHE A 12 20.96 -37.31 -15.49
C PHE A 12 21.30 -36.73 -14.07
N THR A 13 22.05 -35.65 -14.07
CA THR A 13 22.05 -34.79 -12.89
C THR A 13 20.64 -34.27 -12.79
N THR A 14 19.89 -34.74 -11.79
CA THR A 14 18.70 -34.06 -11.33
C THR A 14 19.14 -32.65 -11.00
N ALA A 15 18.84 -31.70 -11.88
CA ALA A 15 18.95 -30.30 -11.54
C ALA A 15 18.04 -30.13 -10.33
N ASN A 16 18.62 -30.00 -9.16
CA ASN A 16 17.91 -29.51 -7.99
C ASN A 16 17.27 -28.21 -8.46
N ALA A 17 15.96 -28.10 -8.35
CA ALA A 17 15.26 -26.88 -8.69
C ALA A 17 15.99 -25.75 -7.99
N ASP A 18 16.73 -24.96 -8.76
CA ASP A 18 17.62 -23.95 -8.21
C ASP A 18 16.78 -23.00 -7.39
N THR A 19 17.14 -22.86 -6.13
CA THR A 19 16.49 -21.93 -5.23
C THR A 19 16.78 -20.54 -5.77
N LEU A 20 15.77 -19.88 -6.33
CA LEU A 20 15.91 -18.53 -6.86
C LEU A 20 16.27 -17.58 -5.73
N CYS A 21 17.37 -16.85 -5.87
CA CYS A 21 17.81 -15.83 -4.96
C CYS A 21 17.59 -14.45 -5.57
N ILE A 22 16.55 -13.79 -5.16
CA ILE A 22 16.28 -12.41 -5.59
C ILE A 22 17.19 -11.47 -4.79
N GLY A 23 17.95 -10.62 -5.50
CA GLY A 23 18.85 -9.63 -4.93
C GLY A 23 20.28 -10.05 -4.78
N TYR A 24 20.60 -11.33 -4.94
CA TYR A 24 21.99 -11.80 -4.78
C TYR A 24 22.93 -11.33 -5.88
N HIS A 25 22.44 -11.27 -7.12
CA HIS A 25 23.25 -10.90 -8.29
C HIS A 25 23.17 -9.44 -8.68
N ALA A 26 22.52 -8.62 -7.88
CA ALA A 26 22.43 -7.20 -8.14
C ALA A 26 23.72 -6.48 -7.72
N ASN A 27 24.83 -6.84 -8.33
CA ASN A 27 26.13 -6.20 -8.11
C ASN A 27 26.26 -4.87 -8.86
N ASN A 28 25.42 -4.65 -9.86
CA ASN A 28 25.39 -3.41 -10.61
C ASN A 28 24.31 -2.46 -10.06
N SER A 29 24.63 -1.20 -10.02
CA SER A 29 23.69 -0.16 -9.57
C SER A 29 22.44 -0.01 -10.47
N THR A 30 22.48 -0.62 -11.66
CA THR A 30 21.39 -0.63 -12.63
C THR A 30 20.51 -1.88 -12.57
N ASP A 31 20.88 -2.90 -11.79
CA ASP A 31 20.09 -4.11 -11.70
C ASP A 31 18.76 -3.84 -10.98
N THR A 32 17.69 -4.36 -11.57
CA THR A 32 16.33 -4.31 -11.04
C THR A 32 15.89 -5.70 -10.61
N VAL A 33 14.75 -5.80 -9.90
CA VAL A 33 14.16 -7.11 -9.58
C VAL A 33 13.86 -7.88 -10.86
N ASP A 34 13.36 -7.22 -11.90
CA ASP A 34 13.09 -7.80 -13.22
C ASP A 34 14.33 -8.44 -13.80
N THR A 35 15.42 -7.67 -13.87
CA THR A 35 16.68 -8.13 -14.41
C THR A 35 17.24 -9.33 -13.64
N VAL A 36 17.12 -9.30 -12.33
CA VAL A 36 17.59 -10.40 -11.47
C VAL A 36 16.74 -11.65 -11.66
N LEU A 37 15.43 -11.51 -11.75
CA LEU A 37 14.52 -12.62 -12.02
C LEU A 37 14.76 -13.25 -13.40
N GLU A 38 14.89 -12.44 -14.44
CA GLU A 38 15.17 -12.92 -15.80
C GLU A 38 16.48 -13.69 -15.90
N LYS A 39 17.53 -13.25 -15.20
CA LYS A 39 18.83 -13.92 -15.19
C LYS A 39 18.80 -15.28 -14.50
N ASN A 40 17.94 -15.47 -13.52
CA ASN A 40 17.94 -16.66 -12.66
C ASN A 40 16.81 -17.64 -12.97
N VAL A 41 15.90 -17.28 -13.81
CA VAL A 41 14.75 -18.12 -14.14
C VAL A 41 14.89 -18.62 -15.55
N THR A 42 15.23 -19.90 -15.69
CA THR A 42 14.94 -20.67 -16.90
C THR A 42 13.42 -20.86 -16.96
N VAL A 43 12.65 -19.78 -16.95
CA VAL A 43 11.21 -19.86 -17.00
C VAL A 43 10.74 -19.45 -18.37
N THR A 44 10.03 -20.36 -18.95
CA THR A 44 9.26 -20.25 -20.16
C THR A 44 8.11 -19.23 -20.12
N HIS A 45 8.09 -18.33 -19.16
CA HIS A 45 7.00 -17.37 -18.96
C HIS A 45 7.55 -15.95 -18.74
N SER A 46 7.00 -15.00 -19.45
CA SER A 46 7.21 -13.58 -19.19
C SER A 46 6.80 -13.25 -17.75
N VAL A 47 7.75 -12.81 -16.97
CA VAL A 47 7.55 -12.47 -15.57
C VAL A 47 6.85 -11.12 -15.49
N ASN A 48 5.55 -11.11 -15.24
CA ASN A 48 4.85 -9.92 -14.80
C ASN A 48 5.06 -9.78 -13.27
N LEU A 49 5.99 -8.94 -12.89
CA LEU A 49 6.45 -8.82 -11.49
C LEU A 49 5.39 -8.32 -10.52
N LEU A 50 4.34 -7.71 -11.02
CA LEU A 50 3.25 -7.23 -10.17
C LEU A 50 2.32 -8.36 -9.69
N GLU A 51 2.37 -9.54 -10.30
CA GLU A 51 1.40 -10.60 -10.05
C GLU A 51 1.99 -12.02 -9.95
N ASN A 52 3.29 -12.20 -10.13
CA ASN A 52 3.87 -13.53 -10.17
C ASN A 52 4.16 -14.09 -8.78
N ARG A 53 3.65 -15.29 -8.56
CA ARG A 53 3.95 -16.11 -7.39
C ARG A 53 5.35 -16.68 -7.51
N HIS A 54 6.14 -16.53 -6.47
CA HIS A 54 7.51 -16.99 -6.42
C HIS A 54 7.73 -17.98 -5.27
N ASN A 55 8.44 -19.07 -5.51
CA ASN A 55 8.73 -20.14 -4.55
C ASN A 55 10.24 -20.26 -4.24
N GLY A 56 11.00 -19.18 -4.40
CA GLY A 56 12.43 -19.20 -4.15
C GLY A 56 12.83 -18.45 -2.89
N LYS A 57 14.13 -18.39 -2.62
CA LYS A 57 14.69 -17.57 -1.57
C LYS A 57 14.59 -16.09 -1.93
N LEU A 58 14.05 -15.28 -1.02
CA LEU A 58 14.00 -13.83 -1.15
C LEU A 58 15.20 -13.23 -0.44
N CYS A 59 16.01 -12.50 -1.17
CA CYS A 59 17.27 -11.94 -0.67
C CYS A 59 17.29 -10.42 -0.80
N LYS A 60 18.25 -9.79 -0.13
CA LYS A 60 18.51 -8.37 -0.32
C LYS A 60 18.92 -8.08 -1.76
N LEU A 61 18.37 -7.02 -2.33
CA LEU A 61 18.75 -6.50 -3.64
C LEU A 61 19.69 -5.32 -3.43
N ARG A 62 20.89 -5.41 -3.96
CA ARG A 62 21.92 -4.37 -3.76
C ARG A 62 22.15 -4.02 -2.28
N GLY A 63 22.10 -5.01 -1.41
CA GLY A 63 22.27 -4.84 0.03
C GLY A 63 21.06 -4.28 0.77
N VAL A 64 19.95 -4.00 0.07
CA VAL A 64 18.73 -3.46 0.67
C VAL A 64 17.66 -4.55 0.77
N ALA A 65 17.13 -4.72 1.98
CA ALA A 65 16.07 -5.69 2.23
C ALA A 65 14.76 -5.33 1.53
N PRO A 66 13.94 -6.33 1.15
CA PRO A 66 12.59 -6.06 0.70
C PRO A 66 11.67 -5.65 1.85
N LEU A 67 10.56 -4.99 1.50
CA LEU A 67 9.43 -4.76 2.40
C LEU A 67 8.49 -5.97 2.33
N HIS A 68 8.42 -6.73 3.41
CA HIS A 68 7.53 -7.89 3.51
C HIS A 68 6.24 -7.50 4.25
N LEU A 69 5.10 -7.58 3.57
CA LEU A 69 3.82 -7.12 4.11
C LEU A 69 3.00 -8.22 4.81
N GLY A 70 3.50 -9.45 4.85
CA GLY A 70 2.82 -10.55 5.52
C GLY A 70 1.38 -10.74 5.03
N LYS A 71 0.43 -10.77 5.93
CA LYS A 71 -1.01 -10.91 5.62
C LYS A 71 -1.67 -9.65 5.06
N CYS A 72 -0.95 -8.54 4.95
CA CYS A 72 -1.45 -7.27 4.44
C CYS A 72 -0.98 -7.01 3.00
N ASN A 73 -1.80 -6.31 2.24
CA ASN A 73 -1.38 -5.73 0.98
C ASN A 73 -0.96 -4.26 1.15
N ILE A 74 -0.54 -3.62 0.09
CA ILE A 74 -0.08 -2.23 0.12
C ILE A 74 -1.19 -1.30 0.62
N ALA A 75 -2.44 -1.51 0.23
CA ALA A 75 -3.56 -0.70 0.70
C ALA A 75 -3.73 -0.78 2.23
N GLY A 76 -3.75 -1.98 2.78
CA GLY A 76 -3.88 -2.18 4.23
C GLY A 76 -2.72 -1.59 5.00
N TRP A 77 -1.51 -1.73 4.48
CA TRP A 77 -0.32 -1.15 5.08
C TRP A 77 -0.35 0.39 5.07
N LEU A 78 -0.63 1.02 3.93
CA LEU A 78 -0.65 2.48 3.81
C LEU A 78 -1.82 3.13 4.56
N LEU A 79 -2.99 2.52 4.52
CA LEU A 79 -4.16 3.04 5.24
C LEU A 79 -4.07 2.78 6.76
N GLY A 80 -3.26 1.81 7.17
CA GLY A 80 -3.18 1.40 8.56
C GLY A 80 -4.37 0.54 8.98
N ASN A 81 -4.72 -0.46 8.17
CA ASN A 81 -5.69 -1.48 8.58
C ASN A 81 -5.29 -2.05 9.93
N PRO A 82 -6.18 -2.15 10.91
CA PRO A 82 -5.85 -2.68 12.24
C PRO A 82 -5.18 -4.05 12.23
N GLU A 83 -5.49 -4.90 11.27
CA GLU A 83 -4.86 -6.21 11.08
C GLU A 83 -3.38 -6.12 10.64
N CYS A 84 -2.94 -4.95 10.21
CA CYS A 84 -1.56 -4.68 9.78
C CYS A 84 -0.69 -4.07 10.88
N GLU A 85 -1.17 -3.95 12.10
CA GLU A 85 -0.48 -3.27 13.21
C GLU A 85 0.88 -3.90 13.57
N SER A 86 1.03 -5.21 13.33
CA SER A 86 2.29 -5.92 13.60
C SER A 86 3.38 -5.70 12.55
N LEU A 87 3.08 -5.00 11.45
CA LEU A 87 4.08 -4.72 10.43
C LEU A 87 5.14 -3.75 10.97
N SER A 88 6.41 -4.11 10.80
CA SER A 88 7.53 -3.23 11.13
C SER A 88 7.55 -2.02 10.19
N THR A 89 7.90 -0.85 10.73
CA THR A 89 8.18 0.34 9.93
C THR A 89 9.53 0.19 9.25
N ALA A 90 9.51 -0.09 7.94
CA ALA A 90 10.71 -0.04 7.13
C ALA A 90 10.99 1.42 6.71
N SER A 91 12.26 1.81 6.72
CA SER A 91 12.69 3.15 6.26
C SER A 91 13.18 3.15 4.81
N SER A 92 13.40 1.98 4.24
CA SER A 92 13.80 1.76 2.84
C SER A 92 13.52 0.33 2.45
N TRP A 93 13.34 0.07 1.18
CA TRP A 93 13.24 -1.27 0.61
C TRP A 93 13.59 -1.28 -0.86
N SER A 94 14.06 -2.42 -1.35
CA SER A 94 14.44 -2.61 -2.75
C SER A 94 13.31 -3.14 -3.62
N TYR A 95 12.37 -3.88 -3.06
CA TYR A 95 11.13 -4.37 -3.66
C TYR A 95 10.13 -4.71 -2.56
N ILE A 96 8.88 -4.97 -2.93
CA ILE A 96 7.81 -5.33 -1.98
C ILE A 96 7.45 -6.80 -2.15
N VAL A 97 7.22 -7.48 -1.04
CA VAL A 97 6.73 -8.85 -0.99
C VAL A 97 5.35 -8.88 -0.35
N GLU A 98 4.39 -9.36 -1.11
CA GLU A 98 3.07 -9.75 -0.61
C GLU A 98 2.97 -11.28 -0.61
N THR A 99 2.18 -11.86 0.28
CA THR A 99 1.92 -13.31 0.27
C THR A 99 0.68 -13.60 -0.56
N SER A 100 0.46 -14.87 -0.90
CA SER A 100 -0.78 -15.31 -1.56
C SER A 100 -2.04 -15.04 -0.73
N ASN A 101 -1.88 -14.79 0.57
CA ASN A 101 -2.93 -14.50 1.53
C ASN A 101 -2.90 -13.04 2.02
N SER A 102 -2.26 -12.13 1.27
CA SER A 102 -2.19 -10.69 1.58
C SER A 102 -3.50 -9.99 1.21
N ASP A 103 -4.59 -10.38 1.87
CA ASP A 103 -5.95 -9.92 1.63
C ASP A 103 -6.42 -8.83 2.60
N ASN A 104 -5.62 -8.50 3.63
CA ASN A 104 -5.92 -7.39 4.52
C ASN A 104 -5.54 -6.06 3.87
N GLY A 105 -6.52 -5.45 3.22
CA GLY A 105 -6.41 -4.18 2.52
C GLY A 105 -7.41 -3.17 3.02
N THR A 106 -8.31 -2.75 2.15
CA THR A 106 -9.42 -1.87 2.50
C THR A 106 -10.48 -2.65 3.28
N CYS A 107 -10.52 -2.46 4.60
CA CYS A 107 -11.51 -3.13 5.45
C CYS A 107 -12.91 -2.54 5.31
N TYR A 108 -13.06 -1.22 5.15
CA TYR A 108 -14.32 -0.61 4.74
C TYR A 108 -14.44 -0.70 3.22
N PRO A 109 -15.53 -1.28 2.69
CA PRO A 109 -15.62 -1.56 1.25
C PRO A 109 -15.65 -0.29 0.40
N GLY A 110 -15.04 -0.38 -0.76
CA GLY A 110 -14.94 0.69 -1.75
C GLY A 110 -13.74 0.52 -2.67
N ASP A 111 -13.58 1.46 -3.58
CA ASP A 111 -12.53 1.41 -4.60
C ASP A 111 -11.30 2.22 -4.16
N PHE A 112 -10.14 1.69 -4.43
CA PHE A 112 -8.88 2.41 -4.26
C PHE A 112 -8.42 2.94 -5.62
N ILE A 113 -8.56 4.25 -5.81
CA ILE A 113 -8.35 4.88 -7.10
C ILE A 113 -6.86 4.97 -7.44
N ASN A 114 -6.51 4.62 -8.68
CA ASN A 114 -5.14 4.58 -9.18
C ASN A 114 -4.21 3.69 -8.32
N TYR A 115 -4.76 2.59 -7.82
CA TYR A 115 -4.05 1.71 -6.89
C TYR A 115 -2.83 1.04 -7.54
N GLU A 116 -2.95 0.55 -8.77
CA GLU A 116 -1.83 -0.09 -9.47
C GLU A 116 -0.67 0.88 -9.73
N GLU A 117 -0.99 2.13 -10.08
CA GLU A 117 0.02 3.17 -10.22
C GLU A 117 0.75 3.45 -8.90
N LEU A 118 0.02 3.53 -7.79
CA LEU A 118 0.62 3.72 -6.47
C LEU A 118 1.53 2.55 -6.08
N ARG A 119 1.10 1.32 -6.33
CA ARG A 119 1.88 0.10 -6.08
C ARG A 119 3.20 0.16 -6.83
N GLU A 120 3.17 0.50 -8.11
CA GLU A 120 4.36 0.62 -8.95
C GLU A 120 5.31 1.69 -8.42
N GLN A 121 4.81 2.86 -8.08
CA GLN A 121 5.63 3.97 -7.58
C GLN A 121 6.28 3.70 -6.23
N LEU A 122 5.71 2.83 -5.41
CA LEU A 122 6.23 2.46 -4.10
C LEU A 122 7.08 1.18 -4.11
N SER A 123 7.25 0.54 -5.25
CA SER A 123 7.92 -0.75 -5.33
C SER A 123 9.38 -0.73 -4.84
N SER A 124 10.08 0.39 -4.96
CA SER A 124 11.41 0.59 -4.37
C SER A 124 11.58 2.00 -3.84
N VAL A 125 12.00 2.10 -2.61
CA VAL A 125 12.09 3.38 -1.89
C VAL A 125 13.38 3.42 -1.09
N SER A 126 14.16 4.48 -1.28
CA SER A 126 15.44 4.68 -0.57
C SER A 126 15.28 5.40 0.76
N SER A 127 14.17 6.09 0.96
CA SER A 127 13.85 6.77 2.22
C SER A 127 12.34 6.82 2.40
N PHE A 128 11.87 6.43 3.57
CA PHE A 128 10.45 6.40 3.92
C PHE A 128 10.27 6.73 5.39
N GLU A 129 9.43 7.72 5.67
CA GLU A 129 9.14 8.20 7.01
C GLU A 129 7.64 8.47 7.14
N ARG A 130 7.00 7.84 8.11
CA ARG A 130 5.63 8.17 8.50
C ARG A 130 5.65 9.32 9.50
N PHE A 131 4.81 10.33 9.29
CA PHE A 131 4.65 11.44 10.22
C PHE A 131 3.19 11.85 10.34
N GLU A 132 2.84 12.45 11.46
CA GLU A 132 1.47 12.90 11.71
C GLU A 132 1.24 14.24 11.02
N ILE A 133 0.58 14.20 9.85
CA ILE A 133 0.31 15.40 9.04
C ILE A 133 -0.73 16.31 9.68
N PHE A 134 -1.80 15.72 10.21
CA PHE A 134 -2.85 16.41 10.95
C PHE A 134 -3.08 15.69 12.28
N PRO A 135 -2.45 16.18 13.37
CA PRO A 135 -2.58 15.57 14.68
C PRO A 135 -4.04 15.44 15.11
N LYS A 136 -4.43 14.22 15.51
CA LYS A 136 -5.81 13.89 15.87
C LYS A 136 -6.35 14.78 16.98
N THR A 137 -5.54 15.07 17.97
CA THR A 137 -5.96 15.77 19.19
C THR A 137 -6.13 17.28 19.02
N SER A 138 -5.50 17.88 18.02
CA SER A 138 -5.45 19.34 17.86
C SER A 138 -6.00 19.87 16.55
N SER A 139 -6.07 19.05 15.51
CA SER A 139 -6.40 19.53 14.15
C SER A 139 -7.90 19.75 13.94
N TRP A 140 -8.76 19.07 14.70
CA TRP A 140 -10.19 18.96 14.42
C TRP A 140 -11.05 19.30 15.67
N PRO A 141 -10.92 20.50 16.25
CA PRO A 141 -11.58 20.82 17.53
C PRO A 141 -13.10 20.84 17.43
N ASN A 142 -13.65 21.10 16.25
CA ASN A 142 -15.08 21.25 16.01
C ASN A 142 -15.74 19.99 15.42
N HIS A 143 -15.00 18.90 15.30
CA HIS A 143 -15.49 17.61 14.81
C HIS A 143 -15.28 16.53 15.88
N ASP A 144 -16.07 15.47 15.80
CA ASP A 144 -15.82 14.26 16.59
C ASP A 144 -14.81 13.39 15.84
N THR A 145 -13.70 13.08 16.48
CA THR A 145 -12.60 12.28 15.93
C THR A 145 -12.59 10.85 16.45
N ASN A 146 -13.53 10.46 17.33
CA ASN A 146 -13.53 9.17 18.01
C ASN A 146 -14.70 8.27 17.62
N ARG A 147 -15.81 8.82 17.10
CA ARG A 147 -16.99 8.03 16.73
C ARG A 147 -16.88 7.36 15.36
N GLY A 148 -15.95 7.76 14.52
CA GLY A 148 -15.71 7.17 13.21
C GLY A 148 -15.02 5.81 13.31
N VAL A 149 -15.75 4.83 13.81
CA VAL A 149 -15.32 3.43 13.93
C VAL A 149 -16.36 2.51 13.30
N THR A 150 -15.95 1.33 12.87
CA THR A 150 -16.81 0.40 12.17
C THR A 150 -16.48 -1.05 12.50
N ALA A 151 -17.50 -1.89 12.47
CA ALA A 151 -17.35 -3.34 12.58
C ALA A 151 -16.59 -3.97 11.38
N ALA A 152 -16.52 -3.26 10.25
CA ALA A 152 -15.78 -3.71 9.08
C ALA A 152 -14.26 -3.67 9.28
N CYS A 153 -13.77 -2.81 10.17
CA CYS A 153 -12.35 -2.67 10.53
C CYS A 153 -12.12 -3.00 12.00
N PRO A 154 -12.32 -4.25 12.42
CA PRO A 154 -12.23 -4.63 13.82
C PRO A 154 -10.77 -4.63 14.29
N HIS A 155 -10.60 -4.34 15.59
CA HIS A 155 -9.34 -4.54 16.28
C HIS A 155 -9.61 -5.17 17.65
N ALA A 156 -9.00 -6.34 17.92
CA ALA A 156 -9.18 -7.06 19.17
C ALA A 156 -10.67 -7.26 19.58
N GLY A 157 -11.52 -7.57 18.60
CA GLY A 157 -12.95 -7.81 18.83
C GLY A 157 -13.82 -6.55 18.99
N THR A 158 -13.25 -5.36 18.85
CA THR A 158 -13.98 -4.09 18.91
C THR A 158 -14.00 -3.37 17.55
N ASN A 159 -15.01 -2.53 17.35
CA ASN A 159 -15.05 -1.65 16.19
C ASN A 159 -13.85 -0.70 16.21
N SER A 160 -13.21 -0.52 15.07
CA SER A 160 -12.06 0.35 14.92
C SER A 160 -12.08 1.03 13.55
N PHE A 161 -10.97 1.63 13.17
CA PHE A 161 -10.80 2.27 11.88
C PHE A 161 -9.32 2.23 11.47
N TYR A 162 -9.03 2.70 10.27
CA TYR A 162 -7.64 2.83 9.80
C TYR A 162 -6.80 3.71 10.72
N ARG A 163 -5.60 3.29 11.04
CA ARG A 163 -4.68 4.04 11.92
C ARG A 163 -4.18 5.34 11.31
N ASN A 164 -4.07 5.38 9.99
CA ASN A 164 -3.50 6.51 9.27
C ASN A 164 -4.54 7.52 8.76
N LEU A 165 -5.82 7.24 8.97
CA LEU A 165 -6.94 8.12 8.63
C LEU A 165 -7.78 8.45 9.88
N ILE A 166 -8.57 9.51 9.78
CA ILE A 166 -9.60 9.83 10.77
C ILE A 166 -10.93 10.00 10.03
N TRP A 167 -11.91 9.23 10.42
CA TRP A 167 -13.27 9.42 9.97
C TRP A 167 -13.95 10.50 10.80
N LEU A 168 -13.90 11.72 10.29
CA LEU A 168 -14.54 12.86 10.96
C LEU A 168 -16.06 12.76 10.84
N VAL A 169 -16.74 12.91 11.96
CA VAL A 169 -18.19 13.00 12.03
C VAL A 169 -18.61 14.27 12.76
N LYS A 170 -19.87 14.63 12.67
CA LYS A 170 -20.41 15.81 13.33
C LYS A 170 -20.19 15.76 14.84
N LYS A 171 -19.96 16.91 15.44
CA LYS A 171 -19.91 17.11 16.89
C LYS A 171 -21.23 17.74 17.34
N GLY A 172 -21.99 17.01 18.16
CA GLY A 172 -23.37 17.40 18.47
C GLY A 172 -24.24 17.43 17.19
N ASN A 173 -24.90 18.56 16.96
CA ASN A 173 -25.74 18.77 15.77
C ASN A 173 -25.07 19.64 14.70
N SER A 174 -23.75 19.70 14.68
CA SER A 174 -23.00 20.57 13.78
C SER A 174 -21.86 19.83 13.11
N TYR A 175 -21.73 20.07 11.82
CA TYR A 175 -20.56 19.71 11.03
C TYR A 175 -20.04 20.98 10.34
N PRO A 176 -19.13 21.70 10.97
CA PRO A 176 -18.59 22.92 10.37
C PRO A 176 -17.71 22.61 9.19
N LYS A 177 -17.60 23.57 8.28
CA LYS A 177 -16.77 23.46 7.09
C LYS A 177 -15.30 23.22 7.47
N ILE A 178 -14.72 22.20 6.88
CA ILE A 178 -13.29 21.94 6.92
C ILE A 178 -12.60 22.83 5.89
N ASN A 179 -11.54 23.49 6.30
CA ASN A 179 -10.59 24.18 5.42
C ASN A 179 -9.19 24.02 6.05
N LYS A 180 -8.49 22.97 5.65
CA LYS A 180 -7.22 22.56 6.26
C LYS A 180 -6.16 22.37 5.20
N SER A 181 -5.00 22.95 5.40
CA SER A 181 -3.87 22.86 4.47
C SER A 181 -2.63 22.34 5.16
N TYR A 182 -1.81 21.68 4.40
CA TYR A 182 -0.45 21.28 4.77
C TYR A 182 0.53 21.77 3.72
N ILE A 183 1.59 22.44 4.17
CA ILE A 183 2.71 22.87 3.32
C ILE A 183 3.85 21.88 3.51
N ASN A 184 4.31 21.27 2.41
CA ASN A 184 5.42 20.35 2.46
C ASN A 184 6.75 21.10 2.63
N ASN A 185 7.18 21.25 3.87
CA ASN A 185 8.47 21.84 4.22
C ASN A 185 9.62 20.82 4.27
N LYS A 186 9.35 19.57 3.87
CA LYS A 186 10.38 18.53 3.77
C LYS A 186 11.09 18.61 2.42
N GLU A 187 12.31 18.12 2.36
CA GLU A 187 13.08 18.02 1.10
C GLU A 187 12.69 16.82 0.23
N LYS A 188 11.64 16.11 0.62
CA LYS A 188 11.14 14.91 -0.03
C LYS A 188 9.70 15.09 -0.45
N GLU A 189 9.25 14.29 -1.42
CA GLU A 189 7.82 14.15 -1.71
C GLU A 189 7.07 13.63 -0.48
N VAL A 190 5.83 14.04 -0.34
CA VAL A 190 4.92 13.55 0.71
C VAL A 190 3.74 12.86 0.05
N LEU A 191 3.58 11.57 0.33
CA LEU A 191 2.41 10.79 -0.06
C LEU A 191 1.29 11.06 0.95
N VAL A 192 0.17 11.57 0.45
CA VAL A 192 -1.03 11.87 1.23
C VAL A 192 -2.18 11.00 0.70
N LEU A 193 -2.85 10.31 1.63
CA LEU A 193 -4.03 9.49 1.33
C LEU A 193 -5.24 10.02 2.10
N TRP A 194 -6.40 9.95 1.49
CA TRP A 194 -7.69 10.29 2.10
C TRP A 194 -8.78 9.39 1.54
N ALA A 195 -9.96 9.47 2.08
CA ALA A 195 -11.11 8.77 1.55
C ALA A 195 -12.35 9.67 1.51
N ILE A 196 -13.30 9.31 0.67
CA ILE A 196 -14.62 9.89 0.57
C ILE A 196 -15.63 8.83 0.98
N HIS A 197 -16.46 9.14 1.97
CA HIS A 197 -17.53 8.26 2.40
C HIS A 197 -18.81 8.52 1.63
N HIS A 198 -19.38 7.44 1.12
CA HIS A 198 -20.67 7.41 0.42
C HIS A 198 -21.67 6.62 1.28
N PRO A 199 -22.53 7.30 2.05
CA PRO A 199 -23.54 6.63 2.87
C PRO A 199 -24.57 5.86 2.05
N SER A 200 -25.21 4.88 2.66
CA SER A 200 -26.27 4.11 2.00
C SER A 200 -27.63 4.80 2.02
N THR A 201 -27.87 5.69 2.99
CA THR A 201 -29.13 6.39 3.20
C THR A 201 -28.92 7.87 3.52
N SER A 202 -29.95 8.68 3.24
CA SER A 202 -29.98 10.09 3.66
C SER A 202 -30.00 10.25 5.19
N ALA A 203 -30.55 9.28 5.91
CA ALA A 203 -30.55 9.27 7.36
C ALA A 203 -29.11 9.10 7.90
N ASP A 204 -28.32 8.24 7.30
CA ASP A 204 -26.90 8.07 7.64
C ASP A 204 -26.10 9.33 7.31
N GLN A 205 -26.35 9.95 6.15
CA GLN A 205 -25.73 11.22 5.79
C GLN A 205 -25.99 12.29 6.84
N GLN A 206 -27.23 12.45 7.26
CA GLN A 206 -27.60 13.44 8.28
C GLN A 206 -27.03 13.08 9.66
N SER A 207 -27.07 11.83 10.02
CA SER A 207 -26.56 11.34 11.31
C SER A 207 -25.06 11.57 11.45
N LEU A 208 -24.29 11.41 10.38
CA LEU A 208 -22.83 11.51 10.39
C LEU A 208 -22.37 12.97 10.13
N TYR A 209 -23.00 13.66 9.21
CA TYR A 209 -22.47 14.92 8.66
C TYR A 209 -23.42 16.10 8.73
N GLN A 210 -24.66 15.92 9.09
CA GLN A 210 -25.72 16.94 9.17
C GLN A 210 -26.09 17.58 7.82
N ASN A 211 -25.13 17.74 6.90
CA ASN A 211 -25.35 18.40 5.61
C ASN A 211 -25.79 17.39 4.55
N ALA A 212 -26.99 17.61 3.97
CA ALA A 212 -27.54 16.73 2.94
C ALA A 212 -26.76 16.83 1.62
N ASP A 213 -26.33 18.05 1.28
CA ASP A 213 -25.61 18.36 0.03
C ASP A 213 -24.13 18.67 0.35
N ALA A 214 -23.44 17.69 0.90
CA ALA A 214 -22.03 17.84 1.21
C ALA A 214 -21.17 17.74 -0.05
N TYR A 215 -20.04 18.42 0.00
CA TYR A 215 -18.98 18.31 -1.01
C TYR A 215 -17.61 18.26 -0.39
N VAL A 216 -16.65 17.78 -1.15
CA VAL A 216 -15.24 17.77 -0.79
C VAL A 216 -14.44 18.31 -1.94
N PHE A 217 -13.45 19.13 -1.65
CA PHE A 217 -12.43 19.56 -2.60
C PHE A 217 -11.06 19.26 -2.02
N VAL A 218 -10.20 18.66 -2.85
CA VAL A 218 -8.79 18.46 -2.53
C VAL A 218 -7.95 19.06 -3.64
N GLY A 219 -7.01 19.91 -3.29
CA GLY A 219 -6.18 20.61 -4.28
C GLY A 219 -4.75 20.85 -3.83
N SER A 220 -3.84 20.67 -4.79
CA SER A 220 -2.43 21.09 -4.75
C SER A 220 -2.06 21.69 -6.10
N SER A 221 -0.79 22.02 -6.32
CA SER A 221 -0.36 22.53 -7.64
C SER A 221 -0.52 21.50 -8.77
N ARG A 222 -0.50 20.20 -8.44
CA ARG A 222 -0.57 19.10 -9.42
C ARG A 222 -1.81 18.23 -9.33
N TYR A 223 -2.64 18.45 -8.35
CA TYR A 223 -3.87 17.69 -8.13
C TYR A 223 -5.01 18.64 -7.82
N SER A 224 -6.13 18.47 -8.48
CA SER A 224 -7.34 19.23 -8.18
C SER A 224 -8.56 18.39 -8.48
N ARG A 225 -9.39 18.14 -7.46
CA ARG A 225 -10.62 17.39 -7.64
C ARG A 225 -11.69 17.81 -6.64
N LYS A 226 -12.91 17.99 -7.15
CA LYS A 226 -14.12 18.11 -6.38
C LYS A 226 -14.81 16.74 -6.33
N PHE A 227 -15.25 16.36 -5.15
CA PHE A 227 -15.97 15.10 -4.89
C PHE A 227 -17.38 15.40 -4.44
N GLU A 228 -18.34 14.63 -4.93
CA GLU A 228 -19.71 14.67 -4.48
C GLU A 228 -20.06 13.31 -3.88
N PRO A 229 -20.54 13.25 -2.61
CA PRO A 229 -21.01 12.01 -2.03
C PRO A 229 -22.20 11.48 -2.79
N GLU A 230 -22.19 10.19 -3.07
CA GLU A 230 -23.32 9.48 -3.69
C GLU A 230 -24.02 8.65 -2.62
N ILE A 231 -25.26 9.02 -2.31
CA ILE A 231 -26.09 8.28 -1.38
C ILE A 231 -26.88 7.25 -2.19
N ALA A 232 -26.59 5.99 -2.00
CA ALA A 232 -27.23 4.90 -2.71
C ALA A 232 -27.25 3.62 -1.89
N THR A 233 -28.32 2.86 -1.97
CA THR A 233 -28.39 1.51 -1.41
C THR A 233 -27.52 0.56 -2.23
N ARG A 234 -26.64 -0.16 -1.57
CA ARG A 234 -25.70 -1.09 -2.19
C ARG A 234 -25.78 -2.45 -1.49
N PRO A 235 -25.42 -3.54 -2.18
CA PRO A 235 -25.25 -4.84 -1.51
C PRO A 235 -24.25 -4.71 -0.35
N LYS A 236 -24.58 -5.33 0.79
CA LYS A 236 -23.68 -5.31 1.95
C LYS A 236 -22.41 -6.10 1.67
N VAL A 237 -21.29 -5.48 1.94
CA VAL A 237 -19.96 -6.09 1.99
C VAL A 237 -19.40 -5.84 3.37
N ARG A 238 -18.99 -6.88 4.09
CA ARG A 238 -18.57 -6.81 5.51
C ARG A 238 -19.59 -6.07 6.38
N ASP A 239 -20.88 -6.36 6.14
CA ASP A 239 -22.05 -5.73 6.78
C ASP A 239 -22.21 -4.21 6.54
N GLN A 240 -21.51 -3.67 5.56
CA GLN A 240 -21.61 -2.25 5.18
C GLN A 240 -22.30 -2.08 3.83
N ALA A 241 -23.39 -1.31 3.81
CA ALA A 241 -24.07 -0.87 2.57
C ALA A 241 -23.50 0.45 2.05
N GLY A 242 -22.79 1.22 2.88
CA GLY A 242 -22.00 2.36 2.46
C GLY A 242 -20.71 1.95 1.76
N ARG A 243 -20.03 2.91 1.15
CA ARG A 243 -18.72 2.73 0.53
C ARG A 243 -17.79 3.86 0.90
N MET A 244 -16.49 3.57 0.87
CA MET A 244 -15.43 4.58 0.89
C MET A 244 -14.58 4.39 -0.35
N ASN A 245 -14.33 5.48 -1.09
CA ASN A 245 -13.34 5.48 -2.14
C ASN A 245 -12.08 6.13 -1.62
N TYR A 246 -10.93 5.52 -1.91
CA TYR A 246 -9.64 5.91 -1.41
C TYR A 246 -8.86 6.58 -2.52
N TYR A 247 -8.20 7.68 -2.18
CA TYR A 247 -7.45 8.53 -3.10
C TYR A 247 -6.08 8.84 -2.53
N TRP A 248 -5.18 9.21 -3.39
CA TRP A 248 -3.83 9.61 -3.01
C TRP A 248 -3.26 10.63 -3.99
N THR A 249 -2.29 11.37 -3.53
CA THR A 249 -1.43 12.23 -4.36
C THR A 249 -0.06 12.38 -3.73
N LEU A 250 0.93 12.74 -4.54
CA LEU A 250 2.25 13.12 -4.08
C LEU A 250 2.34 14.65 -4.05
N VAL A 251 2.75 15.19 -2.92
CA VAL A 251 2.95 16.62 -2.70
C VAL A 251 4.44 16.90 -2.75
N GLU A 252 4.86 17.70 -3.73
CA GLU A 252 6.27 18.04 -3.92
C GLU A 252 6.80 18.98 -2.82
N PRO A 253 8.12 19.01 -2.59
CA PRO A 253 8.71 20.00 -1.68
C PRO A 253 8.27 21.43 -2.01
N GLY A 254 7.85 22.17 -0.99
CA GLY A 254 7.36 23.53 -1.12
C GLY A 254 5.90 23.68 -1.57
N ASP A 255 5.27 22.60 -2.04
CA ASP A 255 3.86 22.63 -2.44
C ASP A 255 2.92 22.49 -1.24
N LYS A 256 1.68 22.88 -1.45
CA LYS A 256 0.60 22.85 -0.47
C LYS A 256 -0.54 21.97 -0.94
N ILE A 257 -1.04 21.11 -0.06
CA ILE A 257 -2.30 20.39 -0.26
C ILE A 257 -3.38 20.97 0.64
N THR A 258 -4.55 21.24 0.09
CA THR A 258 -5.68 21.82 0.80
C THR A 258 -6.89 20.90 0.73
N PHE A 259 -7.52 20.71 1.90
CA PHE A 259 -8.77 19.96 2.05
C PHE A 259 -9.89 20.92 2.45
N VAL A 260 -10.95 20.94 1.65
CA VAL A 260 -12.17 21.70 1.94
C VAL A 260 -13.34 20.74 1.91
N ALA A 261 -14.15 20.70 2.95
CA ALA A 261 -15.27 19.77 3.00
C ALA A 261 -16.40 20.29 3.90
N THR A 262 -17.61 19.94 3.53
CA THR A 262 -18.83 20.17 4.35
C THR A 262 -19.42 18.87 4.88
N GLY A 263 -18.74 17.76 4.70
CA GLY A 263 -19.07 16.43 5.17
C GLY A 263 -18.27 15.37 4.38
N ASN A 264 -18.44 14.13 4.74
CA ASN A 264 -18.04 12.92 3.96
C ASN A 264 -16.53 12.76 3.70
N LEU A 265 -15.69 13.62 4.24
CA LEU A 265 -14.25 13.50 4.11
C LEU A 265 -13.66 12.67 5.25
N VAL A 266 -12.94 11.63 4.89
CA VAL A 266 -12.07 10.88 5.78
C VAL A 266 -10.67 11.45 5.62
N VAL A 267 -10.20 12.15 6.64
CA VAL A 267 -8.99 12.95 6.57
C VAL A 267 -7.72 12.13 6.83
N PRO A 268 -6.59 12.52 6.25
CA PRO A 268 -5.31 11.93 6.63
C PRO A 268 -4.93 12.33 8.06
N ARG A 269 -4.52 11.35 8.87
CA ARG A 269 -3.84 11.55 10.14
C ARG A 269 -2.33 11.47 9.98
N TYR A 270 -1.86 10.42 9.31
CA TYR A 270 -0.47 10.24 8.95
C TYR A 270 -0.28 10.34 7.45
N ALA A 271 0.88 10.84 7.05
CA ALA A 271 1.37 10.88 5.69
C ALA A 271 2.79 10.32 5.66
N PHE A 272 3.37 10.21 4.47
CA PHE A 272 4.65 9.55 4.28
C PHE A 272 5.58 10.44 3.46
N ALA A 273 6.70 10.84 4.06
CA ALA A 273 7.79 11.49 3.33
C ALA A 273 8.67 10.41 2.72
N LEU A 274 8.95 10.49 1.43
CA LEU A 274 9.65 9.41 0.75
C LEU A 274 10.54 9.90 -0.39
N LYS A 275 11.55 9.08 -0.68
CA LYS A 275 12.38 9.18 -1.88
C LYS A 275 12.29 7.87 -2.63
N ARG A 276 11.71 7.93 -3.84
CA ARG A 276 11.47 6.77 -4.69
C ARG A 276 12.71 6.43 -5.50
N ASN A 277 12.93 5.14 -5.72
CA ASN A 277 13.85 4.63 -6.72
C ASN A 277 13.06 4.25 -8.00
N SER A 278 13.76 4.08 -9.11
CA SER A 278 13.18 3.49 -10.31
C SER A 278 13.51 2.00 -10.37
N GLY A 279 12.63 1.22 -11.03
CA GLY A 279 12.98 -0.10 -11.54
C GLY A 279 13.00 -1.23 -10.52
N SER A 280 11.97 -1.35 -9.68
CA SER A 280 11.74 -2.50 -8.83
C SER A 280 10.32 -3.02 -9.00
N GLY A 281 9.99 -4.13 -8.39
CA GLY A 281 8.69 -4.76 -8.56
C GLY A 281 8.07 -5.19 -7.24
N ILE A 282 6.89 -5.79 -7.36
CA ILE A 282 6.17 -6.41 -6.27
C ILE A 282 6.13 -7.90 -6.55
N ILE A 283 6.48 -8.69 -5.55
CA ILE A 283 6.57 -10.13 -5.66
C ILE A 283 5.55 -10.75 -4.73
N ILE A 284 4.78 -11.69 -5.24
CA ILE A 284 3.90 -12.51 -4.42
C ILE A 284 4.64 -13.78 -4.05
N SER A 285 4.94 -13.95 -2.77
CA SER A 285 5.68 -15.10 -2.27
C SER A 285 5.29 -15.47 -0.85
N ASP A 286 5.22 -16.76 -0.58
CA ASP A 286 5.06 -17.32 0.76
C ASP A 286 6.43 -17.61 1.42
N THR A 287 7.53 -17.25 0.78
CA THR A 287 8.88 -17.50 1.24
C THR A 287 9.34 -16.38 2.17
N SER A 288 9.98 -16.75 3.26
CA SER A 288 10.63 -15.78 4.16
C SER A 288 11.83 -15.11 3.51
N VAL A 289 12.13 -13.90 3.96
CA VAL A 289 13.31 -13.15 3.50
C VAL A 289 14.55 -13.67 4.25
N HIS A 290 15.61 -13.92 3.50
CA HIS A 290 16.90 -14.38 4.02
C HIS A 290 18.01 -13.42 3.62
N ASP A 291 19.06 -13.35 4.43
CA ASP A 291 20.31 -12.81 3.97
C ASP A 291 20.94 -13.81 2.98
N CYS A 292 21.23 -13.36 1.78
CA CYS A 292 21.97 -14.16 0.82
C CYS A 292 23.45 -14.18 1.22
N ASP A 293 23.81 -15.15 2.02
CA ASP A 293 25.20 -15.55 2.12
C ASP A 293 25.55 -16.56 1.00
N THR A 294 26.70 -17.16 1.08
CA THR A 294 27.35 -18.04 0.08
C THR A 294 26.50 -19.20 -0.50
N THR A 295 25.25 -19.38 -0.08
CA THR A 295 24.40 -20.49 -0.50
C THR A 295 23.60 -20.20 -1.79
N CYS A 296 23.46 -18.94 -2.16
CA CYS A 296 22.86 -18.52 -3.43
C CYS A 296 23.96 -18.40 -4.48
N LYS A 297 24.32 -19.53 -5.11
CA LYS A 297 25.32 -19.51 -6.16
C LYS A 297 24.81 -18.84 -7.43
N THR A 298 25.65 -18.01 -8.03
CA THR A 298 25.45 -17.53 -9.40
C THR A 298 25.35 -18.74 -10.33
N PRO A 299 24.34 -18.82 -11.19
CA PRO A 299 24.46 -19.67 -12.36
C PRO A 299 25.67 -19.19 -13.16
N GLN A 300 26.61 -20.10 -13.40
CA GLN A 300 27.77 -19.83 -14.27
C GLN A 300 27.32 -19.74 -15.70
#